data_564b55be37ff14bf3dc4985c80aec860
#
_entry.id   564b55be37ff14bf3dc4985c80aec860
#
_cell.length_a   1.000
_cell.length_b   1.000
_cell.length_c   1.000
_cell.angle_alpha   90.00
_cell.angle_beta   90.00
_cell.angle_gamma   90.00
#
_symmetry.space_group_name_H-M   'P 1'
#
loop_
_entity.id
_entity.type
_entity.pdbx_description
1 polymer ?
#
loop_
_entity_poly.entity_id
_entity_poly.type
_entity_poly.pdbx_seq_one_letter_code
_entity_poly.pdbx_strand_id
1 'polypeptide(L)'
;DLFWDDFKDLFKDMERGEVKVALFREIFYSLSTTVKHKNFGKLFVERYPNVWKIIRSFKMEKDSLLPNKMMQLESEIFKDILARCFNIGWQVVNIHDAIIVLDTNANIECRNKDIENIISTVYEQYSLFPSISIETFSPQI
;
A
#
# COMPACT_ATOMS: atom_id res chain seq x y z
N ASP A 1 14.53 -3.16 -1.99
CA ASP A 1 13.30 -2.56 -2.58
C ASP A 1 13.73 -1.45 -3.55
N LEU A 2 13.90 -1.82 -4.83
CA LEU A 2 14.53 -0.99 -5.87
C LEU A 2 13.95 0.43 -5.97
N PHE A 3 12.65 0.60 -5.78
CA PHE A 3 12.01 1.91 -5.85
C PHE A 3 12.53 2.86 -4.75
N TRP A 4 12.62 2.38 -3.50
CA TRP A 4 13.11 3.20 -2.40
C TRP A 4 14.63 3.42 -2.48
N ASP A 5 15.37 2.47 -3.03
CA ASP A 5 16.81 2.58 -3.20
C ASP A 5 17.18 3.64 -4.24
N ASP A 6 16.39 3.76 -5.31
CA ASP A 6 16.52 4.85 -6.30
C ASP A 6 16.41 6.25 -5.65
N PHE A 7 15.59 6.40 -4.60
CA PHE A 7 15.44 7.68 -3.91
C PHE A 7 16.48 7.92 -2.82
N LYS A 8 17.05 6.88 -2.23
CA LYS A 8 18.13 7.01 -1.25
C LYS A 8 19.36 7.71 -1.85
N ASP A 9 19.70 7.37 -3.10
CA ASP A 9 20.84 8.00 -3.79
C ASP A 9 20.61 9.48 -4.10
N LEU A 10 19.35 9.87 -4.30
CA LEU A 10 18.95 11.25 -4.61
C LEU A 10 18.74 12.11 -3.37
N PHE A 11 18.38 11.48 -2.24
CA PHE A 11 18.06 12.14 -0.97
C PHE A 11 18.81 11.49 0.19
N LYS A 12 20.14 11.52 0.11
CA LYS A 12 21.07 10.88 1.07
C LYS A 12 20.85 11.28 2.54
N ASP A 13 20.30 12.47 2.74
CA ASP A 13 20.04 13.04 4.07
C ASP A 13 18.59 12.80 4.56
N MET A 14 17.76 12.08 3.80
CA MET A 14 16.37 11.81 4.16
C MET A 14 16.15 10.34 4.53
N GLU A 15 15.45 10.12 5.62
CA GLU A 15 15.00 8.77 5.98
C GLU A 15 13.87 8.28 5.04
N ARG A 16 13.70 6.95 4.95
CA ARG A 16 12.64 6.32 4.13
C ARG A 16 11.25 6.90 4.41
N GLY A 17 10.94 7.18 5.68
CA GLY A 17 9.68 7.79 6.09
C GLY A 17 9.47 9.18 5.50
N GLU A 18 10.51 10.00 5.49
CA GLU A 18 10.49 11.35 4.94
C GLU A 18 10.31 11.34 3.42
N VAL A 19 11.01 10.42 2.72
CA VAL A 19 10.85 10.23 1.27
C VAL A 19 9.41 9.79 0.94
N LYS A 20 8.81 8.88 1.74
CA LYS A 20 7.41 8.48 1.60
C LYS A 20 6.47 9.67 1.74
N VAL A 21 6.66 10.49 2.77
CA VAL A 21 5.86 11.71 2.99
C VAL A 21 6.01 12.69 1.83
N ALA A 22 7.23 12.90 1.34
CA ALA A 22 7.50 13.77 0.20
C ALA A 22 6.79 13.26 -1.07
N LEU A 23 6.86 11.95 -1.35
CA LEU A 23 6.17 11.32 -2.47
C LEU A 23 4.65 11.58 -2.42
N PHE A 24 4.03 11.32 -1.29
CA PHE A 24 2.59 11.56 -1.14
C PHE A 24 2.25 13.04 -1.29
N ARG A 25 2.95 13.92 -0.56
CA ARG A 25 2.68 15.37 -0.56
C ARG A 25 2.92 16.02 -1.92
N GLU A 26 4.00 15.63 -2.63
CA GLU A 26 4.44 16.34 -3.84
C GLU A 26 3.91 15.70 -5.12
N ILE A 27 3.63 14.40 -5.13
CA ILE A 27 3.17 13.69 -6.31
C ILE A 27 1.67 13.40 -6.24
N PHE A 28 1.21 12.70 -5.20
CA PHE A 28 -0.17 12.24 -5.15
C PHE A 28 -1.17 13.32 -4.74
N TYR A 29 -0.86 14.12 -3.72
CA TYR A 29 -1.79 15.13 -3.16
C TYR A 29 -1.56 16.56 -3.65
N SER A 30 -0.52 16.83 -4.42
CA SER A 30 -0.30 18.17 -4.98
C SER A 30 -1.16 18.41 -6.22
N LEU A 31 -1.34 19.68 -6.57
CA LEU A 31 -1.94 20.05 -7.85
C LEU A 31 -1.04 19.62 -9.01
N SER A 32 -1.63 19.19 -10.12
CA SER A 32 -0.90 18.73 -11.32
C SER A 32 0.08 19.79 -11.87
N THR A 33 -0.27 21.06 -11.70
CA THR A 33 0.54 22.20 -12.16
C THR A 33 1.77 22.48 -11.30
N THR A 34 1.77 22.06 -10.03
CA THR A 34 2.83 22.40 -9.06
C THR A 34 3.90 21.34 -8.90
N VAL A 35 3.66 20.10 -9.37
CA VAL A 35 4.59 18.98 -9.18
C VAL A 35 6.00 19.29 -9.70
N LYS A 36 6.12 19.83 -10.91
CA LYS A 36 7.40 20.15 -11.53
C LYS A 36 8.18 21.29 -10.89
N HIS A 37 7.53 22.05 -10.00
CA HIS A 37 8.16 23.17 -9.30
C HIS A 37 8.77 22.77 -7.95
N LYS A 38 8.55 21.52 -7.52
CA LYS A 38 9.09 20.97 -6.29
C LYS A 38 10.27 20.06 -6.57
N ASN A 39 11.29 20.10 -5.72
CA ASN A 39 12.53 19.35 -5.95
C ASN A 39 12.27 17.84 -6.11
N PHE A 40 11.50 17.24 -5.20
CA PHE A 40 11.16 15.83 -5.28
C PHE A 40 10.31 15.53 -6.52
N GLY A 41 9.29 16.36 -6.77
CA GLY A 41 8.39 16.20 -7.92
C GLY A 41 9.13 16.24 -9.26
N LYS A 42 10.12 17.17 -9.41
CA LYS A 42 10.95 17.25 -10.61
C LYS A 42 11.75 15.96 -10.84
N LEU A 43 12.45 15.49 -9.82
CA LEU A 43 13.24 14.25 -9.89
C LEU A 43 12.38 13.02 -10.17
N PHE A 44 11.20 12.93 -9.54
CA PHE A 44 10.25 11.85 -9.81
C PHE A 44 9.79 11.85 -11.28
N VAL A 45 9.44 13.00 -11.83
CA VAL A 45 9.01 13.13 -13.23
C VAL A 45 10.12 12.75 -14.20
N GLU A 46 11.36 13.13 -13.91
CA GLU A 46 12.53 12.79 -14.71
C GLU A 46 12.85 11.30 -14.66
N ARG A 47 12.76 10.68 -13.48
CA ARG A 47 13.10 9.27 -13.27
C ARG A 47 12.00 8.31 -13.73
N TYR A 48 10.75 8.70 -13.54
CA TYR A 48 9.56 7.87 -13.84
C TYR A 48 8.57 8.55 -14.80
N PRO A 49 8.98 8.95 -16.01
CA PRO A 49 8.14 9.75 -16.90
C PRO A 49 6.85 9.03 -17.32
N ASN A 50 6.87 7.71 -17.48
CA ASN A 50 5.69 6.94 -17.86
C ASN A 50 4.69 6.81 -16.69
N VAL A 51 5.19 6.60 -15.48
CA VAL A 51 4.35 6.59 -14.26
C VAL A 51 3.71 7.97 -14.08
N TRP A 52 4.52 9.04 -14.25
CA TRP A 52 4.00 10.40 -14.17
C TRP A 52 2.92 10.69 -15.21
N LYS A 53 3.03 10.19 -16.45
CA LYS A 53 1.99 10.36 -17.48
C LYS A 53 0.65 9.77 -17.00
N ILE A 54 0.68 8.59 -16.38
CA ILE A 54 -0.53 7.93 -15.83
C ILE A 54 -1.09 8.77 -14.68
N ILE A 55 -0.27 9.13 -13.70
CA ILE A 55 -0.71 9.96 -12.57
C ILE A 55 -1.32 11.28 -13.05
N ARG A 56 -0.66 11.93 -14.01
CA ARG A 56 -1.12 13.19 -14.58
C ARG A 56 -2.47 13.04 -15.30
N SER A 57 -2.73 11.95 -16.01
CA SER A 57 -4.02 11.74 -16.68
C SER A 57 -5.18 11.76 -15.68
N PHE A 58 -5.04 11.13 -14.52
CA PHE A 58 -6.03 11.21 -13.45
C PHE A 58 -6.17 12.62 -12.87
N LYS A 59 -5.05 13.32 -12.68
CA LYS A 59 -5.04 14.69 -12.14
C LYS A 59 -5.64 15.72 -13.10
N MET A 60 -5.55 15.51 -14.41
CA MET A 60 -6.18 16.37 -15.41
C MET A 60 -7.71 16.33 -15.34
N GLU A 61 -8.27 15.21 -14.94
CA GLU A 61 -9.71 15.08 -14.70
C GLU A 61 -10.08 15.71 -13.34
N LYS A 62 -9.40 15.31 -12.27
CA LYS A 62 -9.53 15.87 -10.93
C LYS A 62 -8.29 15.51 -10.09
N ASP A 63 -7.67 16.50 -9.42
CA ASP A 63 -6.45 16.25 -8.63
C ASP A 63 -6.61 15.19 -7.53
N SER A 64 -7.80 15.04 -6.95
CA SER A 64 -8.10 14.02 -5.94
C SER A 64 -8.54 12.66 -6.51
N LEU A 65 -8.64 12.49 -7.82
CA LEU A 65 -9.23 11.29 -8.42
C LEU A 65 -8.35 10.06 -8.17
N LEU A 66 -7.05 10.17 -8.38
CA LEU A 66 -6.14 9.04 -8.18
C LEU A 66 -6.08 8.59 -6.71
N PRO A 67 -5.87 9.46 -5.72
CA PRO A 67 -5.94 9.07 -4.32
C PRO A 67 -7.25 8.37 -3.94
N ASN A 68 -8.39 8.90 -4.40
CA ASN A 68 -9.70 8.32 -4.12
C ASN A 68 -9.85 6.92 -4.73
N LYS A 69 -9.38 6.73 -5.97
CA LYS A 69 -9.40 5.40 -6.63
C LYS A 69 -8.48 4.40 -5.93
N MET A 70 -7.31 4.83 -5.46
CA MET A 70 -6.42 3.98 -4.69
C MET A 70 -7.07 3.53 -3.37
N MET A 71 -7.71 4.44 -2.64
CA MET A 71 -8.44 4.10 -1.41
C MET A 71 -9.64 3.17 -1.66
N GLN A 72 -10.36 3.36 -2.78
CA GLN A 72 -11.44 2.45 -3.17
C GLN A 72 -10.92 1.05 -3.46
N LEU A 73 -9.86 0.93 -4.26
CA LEU A 73 -9.23 -0.34 -4.58
C LEU A 73 -8.73 -1.07 -3.34
N GLU A 74 -8.04 -0.35 -2.45
CA GLU A 74 -7.61 -0.89 -1.16
C GLU A 74 -8.81 -1.43 -0.36
N SER A 75 -9.90 -0.64 -0.25
CA SER A 75 -11.11 -1.07 0.44
C SER A 75 -11.75 -2.32 -0.18
N GLU A 76 -11.76 -2.46 -1.50
CA GLU A 76 -12.28 -3.64 -2.21
C GLU A 76 -11.42 -4.87 -1.91
N ILE A 77 -10.09 -4.75 -2.00
CA ILE A 77 -9.16 -5.83 -1.66
C ILE A 77 -9.37 -6.31 -0.22
N PHE A 78 -9.43 -5.40 0.74
CA PHE A 78 -9.62 -5.78 2.14
C PHE A 78 -11.00 -6.41 2.39
N LYS A 79 -12.06 -5.95 1.74
CA LYS A 79 -13.38 -6.59 1.81
C LYS A 79 -13.34 -8.04 1.33
N ASP A 80 -12.65 -8.31 0.21
CA ASP A 80 -12.51 -9.65 -0.34
C ASP A 80 -11.71 -10.58 0.60
N ILE A 81 -10.64 -10.07 1.20
CA ILE A 81 -9.85 -10.83 2.19
C ILE A 81 -10.72 -11.16 3.41
N LEU A 82 -11.41 -10.15 3.98
CA LEU A 82 -12.27 -10.35 5.14
C LEU A 82 -13.39 -11.35 4.84
N ALA A 83 -14.03 -11.26 3.68
CA ALA A 83 -15.07 -12.19 3.27
C ALA A 83 -14.56 -13.63 3.21
N ARG A 84 -13.36 -13.86 2.67
CA ARG A 84 -12.74 -15.20 2.65
C ARG A 84 -12.43 -15.71 4.05
N CYS A 85 -11.88 -14.87 4.92
CA CYS A 85 -11.63 -15.24 6.32
C CYS A 85 -12.93 -15.59 7.06
N PHE A 86 -14.00 -14.81 6.90
CA PHE A 86 -15.29 -15.10 7.50
C PHE A 86 -15.92 -16.40 6.97
N ASN A 87 -15.79 -16.68 5.67
CA ASN A 87 -16.31 -17.89 5.05
C ASN A 87 -15.68 -19.17 5.60
N ILE A 88 -14.45 -19.11 6.09
CA ILE A 88 -13.78 -20.24 6.76
C ILE A 88 -13.92 -20.20 8.28
N GLY A 89 -14.77 -19.32 8.81
CA GLY A 89 -15.10 -19.23 10.23
C GLY A 89 -14.10 -18.45 11.08
N TRP A 90 -13.20 -17.68 10.47
CA TRP A 90 -12.25 -16.88 11.22
C TRP A 90 -12.86 -15.57 11.71
N GLN A 91 -12.50 -15.20 12.93
CA GLN A 91 -12.79 -13.88 13.48
C GLN A 91 -11.64 -12.94 13.13
N VAL A 92 -11.91 -11.96 12.30
CA VAL A 92 -10.89 -11.02 11.79
C VAL A 92 -11.37 -9.59 11.89
N VAL A 93 -10.44 -8.69 12.08
CA VAL A 93 -10.67 -7.24 12.07
C VAL A 93 -9.64 -6.57 11.17
N ASN A 94 -10.08 -5.64 10.34
CA ASN A 94 -9.20 -4.81 9.54
C ASN A 94 -8.91 -3.51 10.28
N ILE A 95 -7.64 -3.13 10.36
CA ILE A 95 -7.18 -1.84 10.88
C ILE A 95 -6.17 -1.27 9.88
N HIS A 96 -6.57 -0.27 9.12
CA HIS A 96 -5.77 0.30 8.04
C HIS A 96 -5.32 -0.77 7.03
N ASP A 97 -4.02 -0.92 6.85
CA ASP A 97 -3.34 -1.89 5.98
C ASP A 97 -3.00 -3.22 6.69
N ALA A 98 -3.61 -3.47 7.85
CA ALA A 98 -3.39 -4.68 8.65
C ALA A 98 -4.68 -5.46 8.87
N ILE A 99 -4.53 -6.78 9.00
CA ILE A 99 -5.61 -7.70 9.39
C ILE A 99 -5.20 -8.37 10.69
N ILE A 100 -6.04 -8.22 11.70
CA ILE A 100 -5.88 -8.91 12.98
C ILE A 100 -6.77 -10.15 12.94
N VAL A 101 -6.17 -11.31 13.09
CA VAL A 101 -6.88 -12.59 13.26
C VAL A 101 -6.95 -12.91 14.74
N LEU A 102 -8.16 -13.04 15.26
CA LEU A 102 -8.38 -13.48 16.63
C LEU A 102 -8.24 -15.00 16.68
N ASP A 103 -7.17 -15.47 17.31
CA ASP A 103 -6.93 -16.89 17.46
C ASP A 103 -7.27 -17.34 18.87
N THR A 104 -8.14 -18.34 18.95
CA THR A 104 -8.50 -18.95 20.21
C THR A 104 -7.96 -20.37 20.37
N ASN A 105 -7.52 -21.06 19.32
CA ASN A 105 -7.38 -22.54 19.47
C ASN A 105 -6.54 -23.29 18.45
N ALA A 106 -5.47 -22.81 17.81
CA ALA A 106 -4.82 -23.70 16.89
C ALA A 106 -3.37 -23.39 16.52
N ASN A 107 -2.78 -24.32 15.82
CA ASN A 107 -1.45 -24.26 15.27
C ASN A 107 -1.19 -22.94 14.50
N ILE A 108 -0.54 -21.99 15.15
CA ILE A 108 -0.26 -20.64 14.67
C ILE A 108 0.47 -20.68 13.31
N GLU A 109 1.37 -21.64 13.11
CA GLU A 109 2.12 -21.76 11.85
C GLU A 109 1.24 -22.13 10.65
N CYS A 110 0.27 -23.00 10.84
CA CYS A 110 -0.70 -23.32 9.79
C CYS A 110 -1.55 -22.09 9.45
N ARG A 111 -2.03 -21.36 10.43
CA ARG A 111 -2.81 -20.14 10.20
C ARG A 111 -2.05 -19.04 9.52
N ASN A 112 -0.78 -18.86 9.87
CA ASN A 112 0.06 -17.86 9.21
C ASN A 112 0.17 -18.15 7.72
N LYS A 113 0.36 -19.40 7.31
CA LYS A 113 0.37 -19.80 5.90
C LYS A 113 -0.98 -19.61 5.22
N ASP A 114 -2.06 -19.93 5.91
CA ASP A 114 -3.40 -19.79 5.35
C ASP A 114 -3.75 -18.32 5.13
N ILE A 115 -3.45 -17.42 6.07
CA ILE A 115 -3.70 -15.99 5.89
C ILE A 115 -2.80 -15.39 4.80
N GLU A 116 -1.54 -15.78 4.70
CA GLU A 116 -0.66 -15.40 3.60
C GLU A 116 -1.23 -15.83 2.24
N ASN A 117 -1.71 -17.05 2.15
CA ASN A 117 -2.32 -17.57 0.92
C ASN A 117 -3.59 -16.81 0.55
N ILE A 118 -4.46 -16.52 1.52
CA ILE A 118 -5.69 -15.74 1.29
C ILE A 118 -5.34 -14.36 0.76
N ILE A 119 -4.43 -13.65 1.43
CA ILE A 119 -4.00 -12.30 1.05
C ILE A 119 -3.39 -12.33 -0.35
N SER A 120 -2.42 -13.21 -0.60
CA SER A 120 -1.74 -13.33 -1.89
C SER A 120 -2.72 -13.62 -3.02
N THR A 121 -3.64 -14.59 -2.81
CA THR A 121 -4.64 -14.95 -3.81
C THR A 121 -5.60 -13.81 -4.14
N VAL A 122 -5.98 -12.99 -3.15
CA VAL A 122 -6.83 -11.82 -3.41
C VAL A 122 -6.04 -10.77 -4.18
N TYR A 123 -4.82 -10.43 -3.76
CA TYR A 123 -4.01 -9.43 -4.44
C TYR A 123 -3.68 -9.83 -5.89
N GLU A 124 -3.43 -11.11 -6.16
CA GLU A 124 -3.21 -11.63 -7.52
C GLU A 124 -4.39 -11.37 -8.47
N GLN A 125 -5.62 -11.38 -7.97
CA GLN A 125 -6.81 -11.04 -8.78
C GLN A 125 -6.78 -9.60 -9.29
N TYR A 126 -6.09 -8.73 -8.57
CA TYR A 126 -5.85 -7.32 -8.95
C TYR A 126 -4.51 -7.12 -9.66
N SER A 127 -3.79 -8.21 -10.01
CA SER A 127 -2.43 -8.17 -10.60
C SER A 127 -1.42 -7.45 -9.70
N LEU A 128 -1.58 -7.59 -8.39
CA LEU A 128 -0.73 -7.01 -7.37
C LEU A 128 -0.02 -8.12 -6.57
N PHE A 129 1.19 -7.83 -6.09
CA PHE A 129 2.01 -8.76 -5.31
C PHE A 129 2.41 -8.10 -4.00
N PRO A 130 1.71 -8.40 -2.90
CA PRO A 130 1.97 -7.76 -1.61
C PRO A 130 3.25 -8.30 -0.96
N SER A 131 3.91 -7.45 -0.20
CA SER A 131 4.87 -7.89 0.82
C SER A 131 4.12 -8.03 2.13
N ILE A 132 4.06 -9.25 2.67
CA ILE A 132 3.31 -9.58 3.89
C ILE A 132 4.30 -9.75 5.03
N SER A 133 4.02 -9.11 6.17
CA SER A 133 4.70 -9.37 7.44
C SER A 133 3.69 -9.86 8.46
N ILE A 134 4.05 -10.87 9.24
CA ILE A 134 3.19 -11.43 10.28
C ILE A 134 3.82 -11.20 11.64
N GLU A 135 3.03 -10.65 12.55
CA GLU A 135 3.40 -10.47 13.94
C GLU A 135 2.40 -11.23 14.83
N THR A 136 2.91 -11.90 15.86
CA THR A 136 2.08 -12.63 16.81
C THR A 136 2.10 -11.92 18.15
N PHE A 137 0.92 -11.57 18.65
CA PHE A 137 0.76 -10.95 19.96
C PHE A 137 0.16 -11.96 20.92
N SER A 138 0.85 -12.20 22.05
CA SER A 138 0.30 -12.95 23.16
C SER A 138 -0.19 -11.96 24.21
N PRO A 139 -1.42 -12.12 24.76
CA PRO A 139 -1.85 -11.30 25.88
C PRO A 139 -0.88 -11.49 27.06
N GLN A 140 -0.32 -10.40 27.55
CA GLN A 140 0.39 -10.42 28.81
C GLN A 140 -0.67 -10.53 29.92
N ILE A 141 -0.75 -11.69 30.54
CA ILE A 141 -1.59 -11.96 31.72
C ILE A 141 -0.86 -11.46 32.96
#